data_31e7cc21268fa1b1c3e1eeb9a0208826
#
_entry.id   31e7cc21268fa1b1c3e1eeb9a0208826
#
_cell.length_a   1.000
_cell.length_b   1.000
_cell.length_c   1.000
_cell.angle_alpha   90.00
_cell.angle_beta   90.00
_cell.angle_gamma   90.00
#
_symmetry.space_group_name_H-M   'P 1'
#
loop_
_entity.id
_entity.type
_entity.pdbx_description
1 polymer ?
#
loop_
_entity_poly.entity_id
_entity_poly.type
_entity_poly.pdbx_seq_one_letter_code
_entity_poly.pdbx_strand_id
1 'polypeptide(L)'
;IVNCAECEPYITADYRRMLENPDELISGLKVVLQLFDNATGILAIEDNKSDCIQRLEELVQNEPRIKVVALQTKYPQGAERQLIYASTGRAINSSMLPADAGCVVDNVETLISIHRAVITGKPLMERVVTVSGDAVNEPGNFLVPLGMNQNELIEAAGGFKGEPEKIISGGPMMGFAMFTTDTPVTKTSSAILGFTED
;
A
#
# COMPACT_ATOMS: atom_id res chain seq x y z
N ILE A 1 -12.81 2.06 -4.67
CA ILE A 1 -11.53 2.62 -5.11
C ILE A 1 -10.43 1.83 -4.43
N VAL A 2 -9.46 1.35 -5.22
CA VAL A 2 -8.23 0.78 -4.68
C VAL A 2 -7.18 1.89 -4.64
N ASN A 3 -6.66 2.15 -3.47
CA ASN A 3 -5.57 3.08 -3.26
C ASN A 3 -4.26 2.41 -3.68
N CYS A 4 -3.84 2.72 -4.90
CA CYS A 4 -2.59 2.28 -5.52
C CYS A 4 -1.59 3.45 -5.64
N ALA A 5 -1.84 4.58 -4.97
CA ALA A 5 -1.01 5.78 -5.08
C ALA A 5 0.38 5.57 -4.46
N GLU A 6 0.43 5.06 -3.20
CA GLU A 6 1.68 4.91 -2.44
C GLU A 6 2.51 6.20 -2.49
N CYS A 7 1.91 7.30 -2.01
CA CYS A 7 2.48 8.64 -2.10
C CYS A 7 3.54 8.97 -1.03
N GLU A 8 3.76 8.08 -0.06
CA GLU A 8 4.79 8.23 0.96
C GLU A 8 6.18 7.98 0.37
N PRO A 9 7.14 8.91 0.49
CA PRO A 9 8.52 8.67 0.08
C PRO A 9 9.13 7.45 0.76
N TYR A 10 10.09 6.81 0.11
CA TYR A 10 10.84 5.63 0.57
C TYR A 10 10.05 4.31 0.64
N ILE A 11 8.72 4.32 0.58
CA ILE A 11 7.90 3.11 0.61
C ILE A 11 7.65 2.61 -0.81
N THR A 12 7.81 1.31 -1.04
CA THR A 12 7.63 0.65 -2.35
C THR A 12 6.93 -0.71 -2.24
N ALA A 13 6.34 -1.02 -1.08
CA ALA A 13 5.67 -2.30 -0.83
C ALA A 13 4.46 -2.51 -1.75
N ASP A 14 3.56 -1.52 -1.87
CA ASP A 14 2.37 -1.61 -2.72
C ASP A 14 2.75 -1.63 -4.21
N TYR A 15 3.76 -0.87 -4.62
CA TYR A 15 4.31 -0.90 -5.97
C TYR A 15 4.76 -2.32 -6.36
N ARG A 16 5.55 -2.97 -5.52
CA ARG A 16 5.98 -4.36 -5.75
C ARG A 16 4.82 -5.33 -5.77
N ARG A 17 3.84 -5.16 -4.88
CA ARG A 17 2.63 -5.99 -4.85
C ARG A 17 1.81 -5.87 -6.13
N MET A 18 1.67 -4.66 -6.68
CA MET A 18 1.00 -4.45 -7.96
C MET A 18 1.69 -5.15 -9.12
N LEU A 19 3.02 -5.20 -9.14
CA LEU A 19 3.80 -5.88 -10.18
C LEU A 19 3.86 -7.40 -10.01
N GLU A 20 4.02 -7.88 -8.77
CA GLU A 20 4.25 -9.30 -8.50
C GLU A 20 2.95 -10.10 -8.30
N ASN A 21 1.89 -9.46 -7.83
CA ASN A 21 0.61 -10.12 -7.55
C ASN A 21 -0.60 -9.40 -8.18
N PRO A 22 -0.52 -8.93 -9.42
CA PRO A 22 -1.60 -8.16 -10.04
C PRO A 22 -2.89 -8.97 -10.20
N ASP A 23 -2.77 -10.30 -10.47
CA ASP A 23 -3.92 -11.18 -10.61
C ASP A 23 -4.68 -11.37 -9.28
N GLU A 24 -3.95 -11.48 -8.15
CA GLU A 24 -4.55 -11.56 -6.81
C GLU A 24 -5.25 -10.23 -6.46
N LEU A 25 -4.65 -9.09 -6.81
CA LEU A 25 -5.22 -7.75 -6.61
C LEU A 25 -6.56 -7.60 -7.36
N ILE A 26 -6.58 -7.94 -8.65
CA ILE A 26 -7.79 -7.86 -9.48
C ILE A 26 -8.84 -8.86 -8.99
N SER A 27 -8.44 -10.07 -8.63
CA SER A 27 -9.36 -11.07 -8.09
C SER A 27 -9.98 -10.61 -6.76
N GLY A 28 -9.20 -10.02 -5.86
CA GLY A 28 -9.72 -9.43 -4.62
C GLY A 28 -10.72 -8.30 -4.88
N LEU A 29 -10.43 -7.43 -5.84
CA LEU A 29 -11.38 -6.38 -6.26
C LEU A 29 -12.67 -6.97 -6.82
N LYS A 30 -12.59 -8.04 -7.62
CA LYS A 30 -13.78 -8.75 -8.12
C LYS A 30 -14.62 -9.34 -6.99
N VAL A 31 -14.00 -9.88 -5.96
CA VAL A 31 -14.71 -10.38 -4.76
C VAL A 31 -15.49 -9.25 -4.09
N VAL A 32 -14.86 -8.08 -3.88
CA VAL A 32 -15.55 -6.91 -3.30
C VAL A 32 -16.68 -6.43 -4.20
N LEU A 33 -16.49 -6.39 -5.51
CA LEU A 33 -17.50 -5.96 -6.47
C LEU A 33 -18.74 -6.87 -6.52
N GLN A 34 -18.66 -8.12 -6.05
CA GLN A 34 -19.81 -9.02 -5.94
C GLN A 34 -20.81 -8.58 -4.84
N LEU A 35 -20.35 -7.77 -3.89
CA LEU A 35 -21.21 -7.24 -2.83
C LEU A 35 -22.10 -6.07 -3.31
N PHE A 36 -21.87 -5.56 -4.51
CA PHE A 36 -22.52 -4.34 -5.04
C PHE A 36 -22.95 -4.53 -6.49
N ASP A 37 -24.23 -4.43 -6.79
CA ASP A 37 -24.76 -4.67 -8.14
C ASP A 37 -24.25 -3.67 -9.18
N ASN A 38 -24.14 -2.40 -8.80
CA ASN A 38 -23.84 -1.29 -9.73
C ASN A 38 -22.49 -0.58 -9.46
N ALA A 39 -21.62 -1.15 -8.63
CA ALA A 39 -20.34 -0.52 -8.33
C ALA A 39 -19.32 -0.71 -9.45
N THR A 40 -18.45 0.29 -9.61
CA THR A 40 -17.27 0.25 -10.48
C THR A 40 -16.01 0.22 -9.61
N GLY A 41 -15.11 -0.70 -9.89
CA GLY A 41 -13.77 -0.74 -9.30
C GLY A 41 -12.85 0.25 -9.98
N ILE A 42 -12.12 1.04 -9.21
CA ILE A 42 -11.12 2.00 -9.71
C ILE A 42 -9.78 1.67 -9.08
N LEU A 43 -8.81 1.32 -9.91
CA LEU A 43 -7.40 1.20 -9.52
C LEU A 43 -6.76 2.58 -9.72
N ALA A 44 -6.53 3.32 -8.64
CA ALA A 44 -6.06 4.70 -8.68
C ALA A 44 -4.55 4.74 -8.41
N ILE A 45 -3.75 4.96 -9.46
CA ILE A 45 -2.29 4.77 -9.47
C ILE A 45 -1.62 6.09 -9.83
N GLU A 46 -0.54 6.47 -9.15
CA GLU A 46 0.26 7.64 -9.55
C GLU A 46 1.03 7.38 -10.86
N ASP A 47 1.15 8.42 -11.70
CA ASP A 47 1.73 8.38 -13.05
C ASP A 47 3.23 8.06 -13.10
N ASN A 48 3.93 8.15 -11.95
CA ASN A 48 5.31 7.69 -11.79
C ASN A 48 5.45 6.14 -11.78
N LYS A 49 4.33 5.40 -11.77
CA LYS A 49 4.28 3.92 -11.79
C LYS A 49 3.69 3.42 -13.11
N SER A 50 4.26 3.90 -14.23
CA SER A 50 3.76 3.64 -15.59
C SER A 50 3.71 2.15 -15.96
N ASP A 51 4.63 1.35 -15.45
CA ASP A 51 4.68 -0.10 -15.63
C ASP A 51 3.51 -0.81 -14.94
N CYS A 52 3.15 -0.39 -13.71
CA CYS A 52 1.96 -0.88 -13.02
C CYS A 52 0.67 -0.49 -13.78
N ILE A 53 0.59 0.76 -14.26
CA ILE A 53 -0.55 1.24 -15.03
C ILE A 53 -0.74 0.35 -16.26
N GLN A 54 0.30 0.20 -17.09
CA GLN A 54 0.24 -0.63 -18.29
C GLN A 54 -0.16 -2.08 -17.95
N ARG A 55 0.50 -2.67 -16.96
CA ARG A 55 0.22 -4.07 -16.58
C ARG A 55 -1.21 -4.28 -16.12
N LEU A 56 -1.74 -3.37 -15.31
CA LEU A 56 -3.10 -3.49 -14.79
C LEU A 56 -4.15 -3.17 -15.87
N GLU A 57 -3.90 -2.21 -16.79
CA GLU A 57 -4.77 -1.94 -17.94
C GLU A 57 -4.91 -3.17 -18.84
N GLU A 58 -3.80 -3.86 -19.14
CA GLU A 58 -3.80 -5.11 -19.92
C GLU A 58 -4.69 -6.18 -19.27
N LEU A 59 -4.60 -6.33 -17.95
CA LEU A 59 -5.33 -7.35 -17.21
C LEU A 59 -6.82 -7.03 -17.08
N VAL A 60 -7.21 -5.77 -17.05
CA VAL A 60 -8.62 -5.38 -16.89
C VAL A 60 -9.33 -5.00 -18.20
N GLN A 61 -8.65 -5.11 -19.36
CA GLN A 61 -9.20 -4.70 -20.66
C GLN A 61 -10.57 -5.33 -20.99
N ASN A 62 -10.85 -6.53 -20.48
CA ASN A 62 -12.11 -7.25 -20.66
C ASN A 62 -13.03 -7.22 -19.42
N GLU A 63 -12.74 -6.36 -18.45
CA GLU A 63 -13.48 -6.25 -17.19
C GLU A 63 -14.31 -4.94 -17.17
N PRO A 64 -15.55 -4.95 -17.63
CA PRO A 64 -16.34 -3.72 -17.84
C PRO A 64 -16.61 -2.93 -16.55
N ARG A 65 -16.47 -3.57 -15.39
CA ARG A 65 -16.67 -2.96 -14.08
C ARG A 65 -15.38 -2.48 -13.40
N ILE A 66 -14.22 -2.64 -14.05
CA ILE A 66 -12.92 -2.23 -13.47
C ILE A 66 -12.22 -1.28 -14.43
N LYS A 67 -11.66 -0.22 -13.91
CA LYS A 67 -10.82 0.72 -14.68
C LYS A 67 -9.59 1.13 -13.91
N VAL A 68 -8.53 1.43 -14.64
CA VAL A 68 -7.32 2.07 -14.13
C VAL A 68 -7.46 3.59 -14.32
N VAL A 69 -7.05 4.36 -13.32
CA VAL A 69 -7.03 5.83 -13.36
C VAL A 69 -5.64 6.29 -12.98
N ALA A 70 -4.93 6.87 -13.94
CA ALA A 70 -3.65 7.51 -13.69
C ALA A 70 -3.86 8.84 -12.95
N LEU A 71 -3.15 9.01 -11.84
CA LEU A 71 -3.19 10.20 -11.01
C LEU A 71 -1.85 10.92 -11.08
N GLN A 72 -1.89 12.24 -11.02
CA GLN A 72 -0.66 13.03 -10.91
C GLN A 72 0.11 12.67 -9.65
N THR A 73 1.40 12.38 -9.79
CA THR A 73 2.30 12.15 -8.65
C THR A 73 2.41 13.40 -7.79
N LYS A 74 1.97 13.32 -6.56
CA LYS A 74 2.08 14.38 -5.54
C LYS A 74 1.71 13.87 -4.16
N TYR A 75 2.20 14.52 -3.13
CA TYR A 75 1.73 14.27 -1.76
C TYR A 75 0.64 15.30 -1.38
N PRO A 76 -0.48 14.91 -0.76
CA PRO A 76 -0.89 13.56 -0.32
C PRO A 76 -1.91 12.90 -1.27
N GLN A 77 -1.50 12.44 -2.45
CA GLN A 77 -2.41 11.86 -3.46
C GLN A 77 -3.13 10.59 -2.96
N GLY A 78 -2.47 9.81 -2.09
CA GLY A 78 -3.05 8.62 -1.46
C GLY A 78 -3.96 8.92 -0.25
N ALA A 79 -4.09 10.17 0.17
CA ALA A 79 -5.03 10.53 1.22
C ALA A 79 -6.47 10.28 0.73
N GLU A 80 -7.25 9.56 1.53
CA GLU A 80 -8.57 9.02 1.13
C GLU A 80 -9.49 10.02 0.47
N ARG A 81 -9.63 11.23 1.04
CA ARG A 81 -10.49 12.29 0.47
C ARG A 81 -9.95 12.85 -0.84
N GLN A 82 -8.63 13.05 -0.91
CA GLN A 82 -7.95 13.48 -2.13
C GLN A 82 -8.10 12.45 -3.23
N LEU A 83 -7.93 11.17 -2.89
CA LEU A 83 -8.06 10.05 -3.80
C LEU A 83 -9.49 9.95 -4.38
N ILE A 84 -10.51 10.09 -3.54
CA ILE A 84 -11.91 10.10 -3.97
C ILE A 84 -12.15 11.23 -4.97
N TYR A 85 -11.71 12.45 -4.64
CA TYR A 85 -11.89 13.60 -5.52
C TYR A 85 -11.16 13.42 -6.85
N ALA A 86 -9.88 13.02 -6.81
CA ALA A 86 -9.06 12.82 -8.01
C ALA A 86 -9.60 11.70 -8.92
N SER A 87 -10.18 10.64 -8.34
CA SER A 87 -10.67 9.48 -9.08
C SER A 87 -12.12 9.62 -9.58
N THR A 88 -12.95 10.43 -8.92
CA THR A 88 -14.41 10.48 -9.16
C THR A 88 -14.98 11.88 -9.38
N GLY A 89 -14.25 12.93 -9.04
CA GLY A 89 -14.73 14.32 -8.99
C GLY A 89 -15.67 14.61 -7.80
N ARG A 90 -15.95 13.62 -6.94
CA ARG A 90 -16.81 13.80 -5.77
C ARG A 90 -16.01 14.39 -4.61
N ALA A 91 -16.54 15.44 -3.99
CA ALA A 91 -15.91 16.09 -2.85
C ALA A 91 -16.59 15.69 -1.55
N ILE A 92 -15.78 15.41 -0.53
CA ILE A 92 -16.24 15.17 0.85
C ILE A 92 -15.50 16.11 1.81
N ASN A 93 -16.21 16.63 2.79
CA ASN A 93 -15.63 17.51 3.80
C ASN A 93 -15.08 16.71 5.00
N SER A 94 -14.58 17.39 6.02
CA SER A 94 -13.95 16.78 7.19
C SER A 94 -14.90 15.93 8.06
N SER A 95 -16.21 16.18 8.00
CA SER A 95 -17.22 15.46 8.78
C SER A 95 -17.83 14.27 8.03
N MET A 96 -17.58 14.16 6.73
CA MET A 96 -18.10 13.10 5.86
C MET A 96 -17.16 11.89 5.80
N LEU A 97 -17.75 10.73 5.62
CA LEU A 97 -17.05 9.47 5.33
C LEU A 97 -17.06 9.18 3.82
N PRO A 98 -16.17 8.32 3.30
CA PRO A 98 -16.20 7.89 1.90
C PRO A 98 -17.57 7.37 1.44
N ALA A 99 -18.30 6.69 2.31
CA ALA A 99 -19.63 6.19 2.04
C ALA A 99 -20.65 7.31 1.70
N ASP A 100 -20.50 8.50 2.27
CA ASP A 100 -21.35 9.66 1.94
C ASP A 100 -21.14 10.15 0.50
N ALA A 101 -19.98 9.87 -0.08
CA ALA A 101 -19.72 10.06 -1.50
C ALA A 101 -20.03 8.82 -2.35
N GLY A 102 -20.64 7.78 -1.77
CA GLY A 102 -20.88 6.51 -2.45
C GLY A 102 -19.59 5.78 -2.82
N CYS A 103 -18.55 5.89 -1.99
CA CYS A 103 -17.25 5.27 -2.21
C CYS A 103 -16.86 4.36 -1.05
N VAL A 104 -16.15 3.28 -1.40
CA VAL A 104 -15.34 2.47 -0.48
C VAL A 104 -13.90 2.59 -0.95
N VAL A 105 -12.96 2.79 -0.05
CA VAL A 105 -11.54 2.91 -0.35
C VAL A 105 -10.77 1.85 0.40
N ASP A 106 -10.02 1.04 -0.32
CA ASP A 106 -9.18 -0.02 0.23
C ASP A 106 -7.75 0.08 -0.35
N ASN A 107 -6.78 -0.43 0.39
CA ASN A 107 -5.38 -0.49 -0.05
C ASN A 107 -5.13 -1.75 -0.90
N VAL A 108 -4.06 -1.73 -1.70
CA VAL A 108 -3.58 -2.86 -2.53
C VAL A 108 -3.46 -4.15 -1.72
N GLU A 109 -2.75 -4.12 -0.60
CA GLU A 109 -2.53 -5.31 0.24
C GLU A 109 -3.84 -5.83 0.85
N THR A 110 -4.81 -4.95 1.14
CA THR A 110 -6.13 -5.34 1.60
C THR A 110 -6.86 -6.20 0.56
N LEU A 111 -6.85 -5.79 -0.71
CA LEU A 111 -7.51 -6.54 -1.79
C LEU A 111 -6.84 -7.90 -2.03
N ILE A 112 -5.51 -7.95 -2.02
CA ILE A 112 -4.74 -9.20 -2.12
C ILE A 112 -5.08 -10.13 -0.95
N SER A 113 -5.19 -9.58 0.26
CA SER A 113 -5.56 -10.34 1.45
C SER A 113 -6.99 -10.87 1.38
N ILE A 114 -7.93 -10.09 0.81
CA ILE A 114 -9.31 -10.54 0.55
C ILE A 114 -9.31 -11.71 -0.45
N HIS A 115 -8.56 -11.61 -1.56
CA HIS A 115 -8.39 -12.73 -2.47
C HIS A 115 -7.89 -13.98 -1.74
N ARG A 116 -6.81 -13.86 -0.99
CA ARG A 116 -6.22 -15.00 -0.26
C ARG A 116 -7.19 -15.60 0.74
N ALA A 117 -7.89 -14.79 1.51
CA ALA A 117 -8.84 -15.28 2.51
C ALA A 117 -10.04 -15.98 1.88
N VAL A 118 -10.65 -15.39 0.83
CA VAL A 118 -11.90 -15.89 0.23
C VAL A 118 -11.65 -17.02 -0.77
N ILE A 119 -10.63 -16.87 -1.62
CA ILE A 119 -10.38 -17.82 -2.72
C ILE A 119 -9.48 -18.98 -2.27
N THR A 120 -8.46 -18.72 -1.43
CA THR A 120 -7.51 -19.74 -1.04
C THR A 120 -7.67 -20.22 0.41
N GLY A 121 -8.55 -19.60 1.20
CA GLY A 121 -8.78 -19.92 2.61
C GLY A 121 -7.61 -19.52 3.55
N LYS A 122 -6.68 -18.69 3.08
CA LYS A 122 -5.51 -18.25 3.87
C LYS A 122 -5.77 -16.91 4.52
N PRO A 123 -5.84 -16.82 5.86
CA PRO A 123 -5.96 -15.53 6.55
C PRO A 123 -4.68 -14.70 6.39
N LEU A 124 -4.76 -13.40 6.70
CA LEU A 124 -3.60 -12.51 6.72
C LEU A 124 -2.65 -12.90 7.85
N MET A 125 -1.56 -13.60 7.50
CA MET A 125 -0.51 -14.07 8.42
C MET A 125 0.86 -13.46 8.10
N GLU A 126 1.01 -12.81 6.96
CA GLU A 126 2.24 -12.22 6.47
C GLU A 126 1.93 -10.93 5.73
N ARG A 127 2.89 -10.02 5.64
CA ARG A 127 2.77 -8.83 4.80
C ARG A 127 4.11 -8.38 4.24
N VAL A 128 4.08 -7.60 3.19
CA VAL A 128 5.27 -6.95 2.66
C VAL A 128 5.54 -5.67 3.45
N VAL A 129 6.77 -5.52 3.92
CA VAL A 129 7.26 -4.34 4.66
C VAL A 129 8.49 -3.81 3.95
N THR A 130 8.52 -2.52 3.67
CA THR A 130 9.70 -1.83 3.14
C THR A 130 10.67 -1.53 4.27
N VAL A 131 11.94 -1.90 4.12
CA VAL A 131 13.04 -1.42 4.97
C VAL A 131 13.91 -0.53 4.11
N SER A 132 14.07 0.74 4.46
CA SER A 132 14.75 1.73 3.61
C SER A 132 15.31 2.90 4.44
N GLY A 133 15.83 3.90 3.74
CA GLY A 133 16.50 5.06 4.31
C GLY A 133 18.01 5.00 4.10
N ASP A 134 18.69 6.12 4.29
CA ASP A 134 20.11 6.24 4.01
C ASP A 134 21.00 5.52 5.05
N ALA A 135 20.47 5.25 6.25
CA ALA A 135 21.13 4.46 7.28
C ALA A 135 21.04 2.94 7.06
N VAL A 136 20.19 2.44 6.15
CA VAL A 136 20.03 0.99 5.91
C VAL A 136 21.09 0.49 4.94
N ASN A 137 21.70 -0.68 5.23
CA ASN A 137 22.74 -1.26 4.37
C ASN A 137 22.16 -1.80 3.05
N GLU A 138 21.12 -2.61 3.12
CA GLU A 138 20.50 -3.30 1.99
C GLU A 138 19.00 -3.00 1.92
N PRO A 139 18.59 -1.80 1.44
CA PRO A 139 17.19 -1.44 1.35
C PRO A 139 16.40 -2.39 0.46
N GLY A 140 15.18 -2.75 0.87
CA GLY A 140 14.34 -3.67 0.10
C GLY A 140 12.94 -3.82 0.66
N ASN A 141 12.16 -4.67 -0.02
CA ASN A 141 10.84 -5.08 0.41
C ASN A 141 10.90 -6.55 0.87
N PHE A 142 10.39 -6.81 2.05
CA PHE A 142 10.48 -8.12 2.69
C PHE A 142 9.08 -8.67 2.97
N LEU A 143 8.82 -9.91 2.55
CA LEU A 143 7.62 -10.64 2.96
C LEU A 143 7.88 -11.28 4.33
N VAL A 144 7.19 -10.80 5.34
CA VAL A 144 7.45 -11.18 6.73
C VAL A 144 6.20 -11.68 7.44
N PRO A 145 6.30 -12.67 8.33
CA PRO A 145 5.18 -13.10 9.16
C PRO A 145 4.80 -12.02 10.18
N LEU A 146 3.50 -11.93 10.46
CA LEU A 146 3.03 -11.09 11.55
C LEU A 146 3.61 -11.57 12.89
N GLY A 147 4.04 -10.64 13.73
CA GLY A 147 4.69 -10.92 15.01
C GLY A 147 6.22 -11.06 14.93
N MET A 148 6.81 -11.09 13.73
CA MET A 148 8.27 -11.02 13.59
C MET A 148 8.81 -9.76 14.26
N ASN A 149 9.92 -9.89 14.99
CA ASN A 149 10.54 -8.73 15.62
C ASN A 149 11.17 -7.81 14.55
N GLN A 150 10.97 -6.51 14.67
CA GLN A 150 11.50 -5.55 13.71
C GLN A 150 13.04 -5.52 13.68
N ASN A 151 13.71 -5.87 14.78
CA ASN A 151 15.17 -6.06 14.78
C ASN A 151 15.60 -7.16 13.81
N GLU A 152 14.91 -8.30 13.80
CA GLU A 152 15.22 -9.40 12.87
C GLU A 152 15.01 -8.96 11.42
N LEU A 153 14.00 -8.13 11.16
CA LEU A 153 13.74 -7.59 9.83
C LEU A 153 14.83 -6.58 9.41
N ILE A 154 15.29 -5.72 10.31
CA ILE A 154 16.41 -4.80 10.05
C ILE A 154 17.70 -5.58 9.80
N GLU A 155 17.96 -6.64 10.57
CA GLU A 155 19.11 -7.53 10.36
C GLU A 155 19.05 -8.21 8.98
N ALA A 156 17.86 -8.65 8.54
CA ALA A 156 17.66 -9.22 7.21
C ALA A 156 17.94 -8.20 6.08
N ALA A 157 17.81 -6.90 6.35
CA ALA A 157 18.20 -5.79 5.48
C ALA A 157 19.67 -5.38 5.64
N GLY A 158 20.52 -6.26 6.18
CA GLY A 158 21.96 -6.00 6.41
C GLY A 158 22.26 -5.09 7.60
N GLY A 159 21.26 -4.74 8.41
CA GLY A 159 21.42 -3.82 9.53
C GLY A 159 21.58 -2.36 9.12
N PHE A 160 21.96 -1.52 10.07
CA PHE A 160 22.26 -0.11 9.82
C PHE A 160 23.76 0.08 9.57
N LYS A 161 24.12 1.11 8.80
CA LYS A 161 25.50 1.54 8.50
C LYS A 161 26.24 2.12 9.71
N GLY A 162 25.54 2.32 10.81
CA GLY A 162 25.99 2.88 12.08
C GLY A 162 24.78 3.03 12.98
N GLU A 163 24.88 3.86 14.00
CA GLU A 163 23.72 4.19 14.83
C GLU A 163 22.85 5.22 14.10
N PRO A 164 21.60 4.90 13.73
CA PRO A 164 20.72 5.86 13.04
C PRO A 164 20.29 6.96 14.02
N GLU A 165 20.25 8.20 13.55
CA GLU A 165 19.72 9.34 14.33
C GLU A 165 18.21 9.26 14.47
N LYS A 166 17.52 8.70 13.45
CA LYS A 166 16.08 8.54 13.47
C LYS A 166 15.65 7.22 12.84
N ILE A 167 14.72 6.53 13.51
CA ILE A 167 14.01 5.37 12.97
C ILE A 167 12.51 5.70 12.94
N ILE A 168 11.87 5.44 11.80
CA ILE A 168 10.45 5.70 11.60
C ILE A 168 9.74 4.39 11.26
N SER A 169 8.64 4.10 11.96
CA SER A 169 7.68 3.06 11.55
C SER A 169 6.61 3.69 10.66
N GLY A 170 6.49 3.22 9.44
CA GLY A 170 5.67 3.81 8.38
C GLY A 170 6.45 4.78 7.50
N GLY A 171 5.74 5.66 6.80
CA GLY A 171 6.35 6.67 5.94
C GLY A 171 6.81 7.91 6.69
N PRO A 172 7.66 8.74 6.09
CA PRO A 172 8.22 9.93 6.75
C PRO A 172 7.17 11.01 7.02
N MET A 173 6.03 10.98 6.34
CA MET A 173 4.96 11.98 6.47
C MET A 173 3.90 11.57 7.49
N MET A 174 3.51 10.28 7.54
CA MET A 174 2.41 9.75 8.36
C MET A 174 2.86 8.75 9.41
N GLY A 175 4.10 8.29 9.36
CA GLY A 175 4.68 7.37 10.33
C GLY A 175 4.99 8.05 11.67
N PHE A 176 5.56 7.29 12.57
CA PHE A 176 5.98 7.79 13.87
C PHE A 176 7.42 7.38 14.19
N ALA A 177 8.15 8.27 14.84
CA ALA A 177 9.51 8.01 15.29
C ALA A 177 9.51 6.94 16.38
N MET A 178 10.44 6.00 16.27
CA MET A 178 10.59 4.88 17.21
C MET A 178 11.74 5.15 18.16
N PHE A 179 11.53 4.85 19.43
CA PHE A 179 12.59 4.85 20.47
C PHE A 179 13.18 3.45 20.70
N THR A 180 12.57 2.42 20.14
CA THR A 180 13.04 1.04 20.14
C THR A 180 12.51 0.30 18.94
N THR A 181 13.30 -0.61 18.40
CA THR A 181 12.94 -1.54 17.32
C THR A 181 12.56 -2.92 17.85
N ASP A 182 12.62 -3.13 19.16
CA ASP A 182 12.15 -4.35 19.83
C ASP A 182 10.62 -4.38 19.89
N THR A 183 9.99 -4.39 18.73
CA THR A 183 8.54 -4.40 18.55
C THR A 183 8.14 -5.34 17.40
N PRO A 184 6.94 -5.93 17.45
CA PRO A 184 6.53 -6.87 16.40
C PRO A 184 6.05 -6.16 15.13
N VAL A 185 6.22 -6.80 14.00
CA VAL A 185 5.50 -6.48 12.76
C VAL A 185 4.01 -6.77 12.98
N THR A 186 3.17 -5.80 12.67
CA THR A 186 1.71 -5.88 12.82
C THR A 186 1.01 -5.83 11.47
N LYS A 187 -0.30 -6.00 11.45
CA LYS A 187 -1.13 -5.88 10.22
C LYS A 187 -1.05 -4.49 9.57
N THR A 188 -0.64 -3.48 10.32
CA THR A 188 -0.54 -2.09 9.85
C THR A 188 0.90 -1.64 9.55
N SER A 189 1.90 -2.50 9.80
CA SER A 189 3.29 -2.18 9.49
C SER A 189 3.50 -2.10 7.98
N SER A 190 3.91 -0.95 7.45
CA SER A 190 4.17 -0.73 6.02
C SER A 190 5.65 -0.54 5.70
N ALA A 191 6.38 0.11 6.59
CA ALA A 191 7.81 0.35 6.42
C ALA A 191 8.54 0.52 7.75
N ILE A 192 9.86 0.33 7.70
CA ILE A 192 10.84 0.75 8.70
C ILE A 192 11.88 1.58 7.97
N LEU A 193 12.02 2.84 8.35
CA LEU A 193 12.95 3.76 7.72
C LEU A 193 14.02 4.18 8.74
N GLY A 194 15.29 4.07 8.34
CA GLY A 194 16.43 4.50 9.15
C GLY A 194 17.17 5.65 8.48
N PHE A 195 17.43 6.74 9.22
CA PHE A 195 18.08 7.93 8.72
C PHE A 195 19.32 8.27 9.55
N THR A 196 20.35 8.80 8.86
CA THR A 196 21.62 9.26 9.47
C THR A 196 21.53 10.68 10.01
N GLU A 197 20.51 11.43 9.64
CA GLU A 197 20.23 12.79 10.12
C GLU A 197 18.74 12.90 10.56
N ASP A 198 18.47 13.79 11.55
CA ASP A 198 17.13 14.00 12.09
C ASP A 198 16.31 15.00 11.24
#